data_ba0bca20326dd5a8e476610ea6883852
#
_entry.id   ba0bca20326dd5a8e476610ea6883852
#
_cell.length_a   1.000
_cell.length_b   1.000
_cell.length_c   1.000
_cell.angle_alpha   90.00
_cell.angle_beta   90.00
_cell.angle_gamma   90.00
#
_symmetry.space_group_name_H-M   'P 1'
#
loop_
_entity.id
_entity.type
_entity.pdbx_description
1 polymer ?
#
loop_
_entity_poly.entity_id
_entity_poly.type
_entity_poly.pdbx_seq_one_letter_code
_entity_poly.pdbx_strand_id
1 'polypeptide(L)'
;GGSEMCIRDRYKRERLMSQYRKILMQIQARLPETKIYVMSYYPVNRELPGADPEAVKAQFGARTNAELKEVNAEVEKMAEELNCTYINVFDCLLDEKGNLKAEYTIEGMHMYANGYAVVLEKLMPYLLEE
;
A
#
# COMPACT_ATOMS: atom_id res chain seq x y z
N GLY A 1 -3.64 -2.37 18.58
CA GLY A 1 -4.33 -2.18 17.90
C GLY A 1 -5.65 -1.54 18.07
N GLY A 2 -6.58 -1.94 18.39
CA GLY A 2 -7.79 -1.35 18.85
C GLY A 2 -8.60 -0.47 17.92
N SER A 3 -8.29 -0.39 16.66
CA SER A 3 -9.23 0.27 15.79
C SER A 3 -10.37 -0.68 15.50
N GLU A 4 -11.47 -0.43 16.16
CA GLU A 4 -12.69 -1.16 15.86
C GLU A 4 -13.19 -0.70 14.50
N MET A 5 -12.97 -1.54 13.52
CA MET A 5 -13.48 -1.31 12.18
C MET A 5 -14.98 -1.60 12.21
N CYS A 6 -15.78 -0.73 11.60
CA CYS A 6 -17.21 -1.01 11.50
C CYS A 6 -17.43 -2.25 10.61
N ILE A 7 -18.58 -2.90 10.77
CA ILE A 7 -18.89 -4.13 10.04
C ILE A 7 -18.82 -3.93 8.53
N ARG A 8 -19.27 -2.77 8.05
CA ARG A 8 -19.26 -2.45 6.63
C ARG A 8 -17.85 -2.35 6.06
N ASP A 9 -16.94 -1.69 6.78
CA ASP A 9 -15.54 -1.52 6.36
C ASP A 9 -14.79 -2.85 6.43
N ARG A 10 -15.08 -3.68 7.43
CA ARG A 10 -14.52 -5.02 7.55
C ARG A 10 -14.94 -5.87 6.36
N TYR A 11 -16.21 -5.83 5.98
CA TYR A 11 -16.72 -6.56 4.83
C TYR A 11 -16.02 -6.12 3.55
N LYS A 12 -15.84 -4.82 3.36
CA LYS A 12 -15.12 -4.29 2.18
C LYS A 12 -13.69 -4.77 2.13
N ARG A 13 -12.99 -4.78 3.27
CA ARG A 13 -11.61 -5.26 3.35
C ARG A 13 -11.52 -6.75 3.02
N GLU A 14 -12.38 -7.56 3.61
CA GLU A 14 -12.41 -9.00 3.35
C GLU A 14 -12.68 -9.29 1.87
N ARG A 15 -13.60 -8.55 1.27
CA ARG A 15 -13.91 -8.68 -0.14
C ARG A 15 -12.72 -8.29 -1.01
N LEU A 16 -12.06 -7.20 -0.68
CA LEU A 16 -10.84 -6.76 -1.39
C LEU A 16 -9.78 -7.86 -1.37
N MET A 17 -9.51 -8.40 -0.19
CA MET A 17 -8.50 -9.44 -0.03
C MET A 17 -8.88 -10.72 -0.77
N SER A 18 -10.16 -11.10 -0.73
CA SER A 18 -10.64 -12.27 -1.44
C SER A 18 -10.48 -12.12 -2.95
N GLN A 19 -10.83 -10.96 -3.50
CA GLN A 19 -10.69 -10.68 -4.92
C GLN A 19 -9.22 -10.60 -5.34
N TYR A 20 -8.37 -10.01 -4.50
CA TYR A 20 -6.94 -9.93 -4.75
C TYR A 20 -6.34 -11.34 -4.85
N ARG A 21 -6.68 -12.20 -3.88
CA ARG A 21 -6.24 -13.59 -3.87
C ARG A 21 -6.65 -14.32 -5.15
N LYS A 22 -7.90 -14.14 -5.58
CA LYS A 22 -8.39 -14.75 -6.81
C LYS A 22 -7.59 -14.33 -8.04
N ILE A 23 -7.26 -13.04 -8.14
CA ILE A 23 -6.47 -12.52 -9.24
C ILE A 23 -5.09 -13.19 -9.27
N LEU A 24 -4.41 -13.26 -8.13
CA LEU A 24 -3.10 -13.89 -8.04
C LEU A 24 -3.17 -15.37 -8.41
N MET A 25 -4.16 -16.08 -7.91
CA MET A 25 -4.35 -17.49 -8.22
C MET A 25 -4.64 -17.72 -9.71
N GLN A 26 -5.40 -16.83 -10.34
CA GLN A 26 -5.67 -16.92 -11.78
C GLN A 26 -4.40 -16.70 -12.60
N ILE A 27 -3.56 -15.74 -12.19
CA ILE A 27 -2.28 -15.51 -12.86
C ILE A 27 -1.41 -16.77 -12.74
N GLN A 28 -1.32 -17.34 -11.54
CA GLN A 28 -0.52 -18.55 -11.31
C GLN A 28 -1.03 -19.74 -12.12
N ALA A 29 -2.36 -19.87 -12.26
CA ALA A 29 -2.93 -20.97 -13.02
C ALA A 29 -2.63 -20.86 -14.52
N ARG A 30 -2.64 -19.63 -15.05
CA ARG A 30 -2.43 -19.39 -16.49
C ARG A 30 -0.96 -19.25 -16.85
N LEU A 31 -0.14 -18.76 -15.92
CA LEU A 31 1.27 -18.46 -16.13
C LEU A 31 2.10 -19.06 -15.00
N PRO A 32 2.13 -20.40 -14.87
CA PRO A 32 2.72 -21.05 -13.69
C PRO A 32 4.22 -20.80 -13.51
N GLU A 33 4.92 -20.41 -14.58
CA GLU A 33 6.36 -20.14 -14.52
C GLU A 33 6.66 -18.66 -14.23
N THR A 34 5.62 -17.81 -14.14
CA THR A 34 5.81 -16.39 -13.90
C THR A 34 6.02 -16.11 -12.44
N LYS A 35 7.09 -15.36 -12.12
CA LYS A 35 7.35 -14.90 -10.78
C LYS A 35 6.50 -13.64 -10.53
N ILE A 36 5.76 -13.63 -9.44
CA ILE A 36 4.86 -12.53 -9.10
C ILE A 36 5.44 -11.74 -7.93
N TYR A 37 5.54 -10.44 -8.12
CA TYR A 37 5.93 -9.50 -7.07
C TYR A 37 4.68 -8.71 -6.66
N VAL A 38 4.44 -8.65 -5.35
CA VAL A 38 3.30 -7.94 -4.78
C VAL A 38 3.82 -6.77 -3.97
N MET A 39 3.45 -5.56 -4.34
CA MET A 39 3.90 -4.36 -3.64
C MET A 39 2.89 -3.97 -2.56
N SER A 40 3.40 -3.42 -1.46
CA SER A 40 2.55 -2.79 -0.46
C SER A 40 1.84 -1.55 -1.06
N TYR A 41 0.76 -1.12 -0.40
CA TYR A 41 0.18 0.18 -0.69
C TYR A 41 1.13 1.29 -0.23
N TYR A 42 1.01 2.46 -0.83
CA TYR A 42 1.78 3.64 -0.45
C TYR A 42 1.16 4.32 0.76
N PRO A 43 1.96 5.02 1.58
CA PRO A 43 1.42 5.83 2.65
C PRO A 43 0.76 7.10 2.11
N VAL A 44 0.04 7.79 2.99
CA VAL A 44 -0.59 9.08 2.70
C VAL A 44 -0.10 10.11 3.71
N ASN A 45 -0.31 11.39 3.43
CA ASN A 45 -0.07 12.47 4.38
C ASN A 45 -1.33 13.33 4.50
N ARG A 46 -1.99 13.22 5.65
CA ARG A 46 -3.22 13.96 5.96
C ARG A 46 -2.92 15.32 6.61
N GLU A 47 -1.65 15.58 6.92
CA GLU A 47 -1.23 16.70 7.77
C GLU A 47 -0.32 17.70 7.03
N LEU A 48 -0.50 17.81 5.71
CA LEU A 48 0.30 18.78 4.94
C LEU A 48 0.04 20.21 5.43
N PRO A 49 1.08 21.06 5.50
CA PRO A 49 0.89 22.46 5.90
C PRO A 49 -0.13 23.16 5.01
N GLY A 50 -1.06 23.86 5.66
CA GLY A 50 -2.10 24.60 4.95
C GLY A 50 -3.26 23.76 4.42
N ALA A 51 -3.28 22.45 4.70
CA ALA A 51 -4.37 21.60 4.27
C ALA A 51 -5.68 21.97 4.98
N ASP A 52 -6.74 22.12 4.20
CA ASP A 52 -8.08 22.35 4.75
C ASP A 52 -8.62 21.03 5.32
N PRO A 53 -9.02 20.99 6.62
CA PRO A 53 -9.55 19.77 7.23
C PRO A 53 -10.72 19.15 6.47
N GLU A 54 -11.60 19.96 5.91
CA GLU A 54 -12.75 19.47 5.14
C GLU A 54 -12.30 18.81 3.83
N ALA A 55 -11.30 19.39 3.17
CA ALA A 55 -10.74 18.81 1.95
C ALA A 55 -10.03 17.50 2.25
N VAL A 56 -9.28 17.42 3.35
CA VAL A 56 -8.62 16.20 3.81
C VAL A 56 -9.66 15.11 4.08
N LYS A 57 -10.72 15.45 4.78
CA LYS A 57 -11.80 14.51 5.07
C LYS A 57 -12.49 14.03 3.78
N ALA A 58 -12.71 14.91 2.83
CA ALA A 58 -13.33 14.57 1.56
C ALA A 58 -12.44 13.64 0.74
N GLN A 59 -11.13 13.88 0.74
CA GLN A 59 -10.17 13.11 -0.05
C GLN A 59 -9.86 11.75 0.56
N PHE A 60 -9.56 11.70 1.84
CA PHE A 60 -9.08 10.49 2.52
C PHE A 60 -10.17 9.74 3.28
N GLY A 61 -11.26 10.43 3.65
CA GLY A 61 -12.28 9.84 4.51
C GLY A 61 -11.65 9.42 5.83
N ALA A 62 -11.85 8.16 6.19
CA ALA A 62 -11.26 7.54 7.38
C ALA A 62 -9.92 6.87 7.11
N ARG A 63 -9.40 6.91 5.88
CA ARG A 63 -8.16 6.24 5.52
C ARG A 63 -6.98 6.84 6.28
N THR A 64 -6.25 6.01 7.00
CA THR A 64 -5.07 6.39 7.78
C THR A 64 -3.90 5.46 7.44
N ASN A 65 -2.68 5.91 7.75
CA ASN A 65 -1.51 5.05 7.58
C ASN A 65 -1.54 3.84 8.51
N ALA A 66 -2.16 3.97 9.69
CA ALA A 66 -2.33 2.83 10.59
C ALA A 66 -3.17 1.73 9.93
N GLU A 67 -4.27 2.09 9.28
CA GLU A 67 -5.10 1.13 8.54
C GLU A 67 -4.38 0.56 7.33
N LEU A 68 -3.62 1.40 6.61
CA LEU A 68 -2.83 0.94 5.48
C LEU A 68 -1.77 -0.07 5.89
N LYS A 69 -1.15 0.11 7.06
CA LYS A 69 -0.22 -0.88 7.61
C LYS A 69 -0.90 -2.22 7.89
N GLU A 70 -2.12 -2.18 8.42
CA GLU A 70 -2.90 -3.39 8.67
C GLU A 70 -3.21 -4.13 7.36
N VAL A 71 -3.66 -3.40 6.35
CA VAL A 71 -3.93 -3.99 5.03
C VAL A 71 -2.65 -4.54 4.41
N ASN A 72 -1.55 -3.80 4.51
CA ASN A 72 -0.26 -4.26 3.99
C ASN A 72 0.19 -5.55 4.67
N ALA A 73 -0.05 -5.71 5.97
CA ALA A 73 0.26 -6.96 6.67
C ALA A 73 -0.56 -8.13 6.12
N GLU A 74 -1.83 -7.90 5.81
CA GLU A 74 -2.68 -8.94 5.21
C GLU A 74 -2.22 -9.29 3.79
N VAL A 75 -1.82 -8.27 3.01
CA VAL A 75 -1.29 -8.48 1.66
C VAL A 75 0.00 -9.29 1.71
N GLU A 76 0.90 -8.96 2.64
CA GLU A 76 2.15 -9.70 2.83
C GLU A 76 1.90 -11.17 3.16
N LYS A 77 0.98 -11.42 4.09
CA LYS A 77 0.62 -12.78 4.48
C LYS A 77 0.04 -13.57 3.29
N MET A 78 -0.83 -12.95 2.53
CA MET A 78 -1.41 -13.56 1.33
C MET A 78 -0.33 -13.89 0.30
N ALA A 79 0.60 -12.97 0.06
CA ALA A 79 1.70 -13.19 -0.86
C ALA A 79 2.54 -14.40 -0.43
N GLU A 80 2.88 -14.49 0.86
CA GLU A 80 3.61 -15.63 1.40
C GLU A 80 2.86 -16.94 1.19
N GLU A 81 1.58 -16.97 1.49
CA GLU A 81 0.74 -18.15 1.32
C GLU A 81 0.68 -18.62 -0.13
N LEU A 82 0.76 -17.71 -1.08
CA LEU A 82 0.69 -18.00 -2.51
C LEU A 82 2.07 -18.11 -3.18
N ASN A 83 3.15 -18.08 -2.40
CA ASN A 83 4.53 -18.10 -2.92
C ASN A 83 4.84 -16.94 -3.86
N CYS A 84 4.23 -15.79 -3.61
CA CYS A 84 4.58 -14.54 -4.27
C CYS A 84 5.60 -13.78 -3.42
N THR A 85 6.39 -12.92 -4.04
CA THR A 85 7.37 -12.10 -3.33
C THR A 85 6.75 -10.76 -2.97
N TYR A 86 6.67 -10.46 -1.67
CA TYR A 86 6.15 -9.17 -1.18
C TYR A 86 7.28 -8.15 -1.13
N ILE A 87 7.00 -6.93 -1.59
CA ILE A 87 7.96 -5.82 -1.53
C ILE A 87 7.33 -4.67 -0.77
N ASN A 88 7.93 -4.32 0.37
CA ASN A 88 7.49 -3.19 1.18
C ASN A 88 8.03 -1.89 0.55
N VAL A 89 7.12 -1.09 0.00
CA VAL A 89 7.42 0.24 -0.53
C VAL A 89 6.70 1.34 0.27
N PHE A 90 6.22 0.99 1.46
CA PHE A 90 5.53 1.91 2.37
C PHE A 90 6.53 2.61 3.30
N ASP A 91 7.35 1.84 3.99
CA ASP A 91 8.23 2.37 5.04
C ASP A 91 9.28 3.34 4.49
N CYS A 92 9.80 3.08 3.29
CA CYS A 92 10.83 3.93 2.69
C CYS A 92 10.34 5.34 2.33
N LEU A 93 9.03 5.55 2.34
CA LEU A 93 8.42 6.83 1.97
C LEU A 93 7.98 7.65 3.18
N LEU A 94 8.16 7.11 4.40
CA LEU A 94 7.67 7.74 5.62
C LEU A 94 8.64 8.80 6.16
N ASP A 95 8.07 9.85 6.72
CA ASP A 95 8.79 10.79 7.56
C ASP A 95 8.84 10.28 9.01
N GLU A 96 9.41 11.05 9.90
CA GLU A 96 9.56 10.70 11.32
C GLU A 96 8.23 10.63 12.07
N LYS A 97 7.17 11.20 11.52
CA LYS A 97 5.81 11.16 12.11
C LYS A 97 4.97 10.00 11.58
N GLY A 98 5.52 9.23 10.64
CA GLY A 98 4.78 8.13 10.02
C GLY A 98 3.86 8.56 8.89
N ASN A 99 4.08 9.73 8.32
CA ASN A 99 3.35 10.25 7.16
C ASN A 99 4.20 10.09 5.90
N LEU A 100 3.55 10.04 4.74
CA LEU A 100 4.25 10.19 3.46
C LEU A 100 5.01 11.53 3.49
N LYS A 101 6.30 11.51 3.16
CA LYS A 101 7.10 12.73 3.18
C LYS A 101 6.48 13.81 2.32
N ALA A 102 6.34 15.01 2.88
CA ALA A 102 5.71 16.14 2.20
C ALA A 102 6.40 16.47 0.87
N GLU A 103 7.71 16.30 0.79
CA GLU A 103 8.50 16.55 -0.42
C GLU A 103 8.20 15.58 -1.56
N TYR A 104 7.58 14.43 -1.27
CA TYR A 104 7.26 13.42 -2.27
C TYR A 104 5.83 13.51 -2.80
N THR A 105 5.01 14.38 -2.25
CA THR A 105 3.59 14.37 -2.59
C THR A 105 3.05 15.75 -2.98
N ILE A 106 2.05 15.73 -3.85
CA ILE A 106 1.36 16.92 -4.33
C ILE A 106 0.33 17.37 -3.29
N GLU A 107 -0.54 16.47 -2.88
CA GLU A 107 -1.67 16.78 -2.00
C GLU A 107 -1.86 15.77 -0.86
N GLY A 108 -0.87 14.90 -0.68
CA GLY A 108 -0.88 13.90 0.39
C GLY A 108 -1.14 12.47 -0.06
N MET A 109 -1.49 12.26 -1.32
CA MET A 109 -1.73 10.93 -1.88
C MET A 109 -0.91 10.67 -3.13
N HIS A 110 -0.99 11.55 -4.11
CA HIS A 110 -0.26 11.40 -5.37
C HIS A 110 1.18 11.86 -5.20
N MET A 111 2.11 11.12 -5.77
CA MET A 111 3.53 11.39 -5.62
C MET A 111 4.14 12.09 -6.83
N TYR A 112 5.12 12.93 -6.56
CA TYR A 112 6.02 13.46 -7.58
C TYR A 112 7.02 12.37 -8.02
N ALA A 113 7.76 12.68 -9.08
CA ALA A 113 8.78 11.77 -9.62
C ALA A 113 9.83 11.34 -8.58
N ASN A 114 10.20 12.25 -7.66
CA ASN A 114 11.18 11.93 -6.62
C ASN A 114 10.68 10.84 -5.65
N GLY A 115 9.39 10.80 -5.36
CA GLY A 115 8.78 9.73 -4.56
C GLY A 115 8.83 8.40 -5.31
N TYR A 116 8.47 8.41 -6.59
CA TYR A 116 8.56 7.20 -7.41
C TYR A 116 10.00 6.72 -7.59
N ALA A 117 10.98 7.64 -7.60
CA ALA A 117 12.37 7.27 -7.65
C ALA A 117 12.80 6.44 -6.44
N VAL A 118 12.29 6.77 -5.25
CA VAL A 118 12.54 5.99 -4.03
C VAL A 118 11.93 4.60 -4.14
N VAL A 119 10.72 4.51 -4.68
CA VAL A 119 10.06 3.22 -4.93
C VAL A 119 10.89 2.38 -5.90
N LEU A 120 11.34 2.97 -7.00
CA LEU A 120 12.16 2.27 -7.98
C LEU A 120 13.44 1.72 -7.34
N GLU A 121 14.09 2.50 -6.48
CA GLU A 121 15.27 2.05 -5.75
C GLU A 121 14.99 0.78 -4.94
N LYS A 122 13.82 0.70 -4.33
CA LYS A 122 13.40 -0.50 -3.58
C LYS A 122 13.14 -1.70 -4.50
N LEU A 123 12.66 -1.44 -5.71
CA LEU A 123 12.33 -2.49 -6.66
C LEU A 123 13.57 -3.03 -7.41
N MET A 124 14.60 -2.20 -7.57
CA MET A 124 15.75 -2.56 -8.40
C MET A 124 16.39 -3.92 -8.07
N PRO A 125 16.63 -4.27 -6.78
CA PRO A 125 17.21 -5.59 -6.48
C PRO A 125 16.39 -6.75 -7.02
N TYR A 126 15.07 -6.60 -7.04
CA TYR A 126 14.16 -7.65 -7.55
C TYR A 126 14.13 -7.68 -9.07
N LEU A 127 14.16 -6.49 -9.70
CA LEU A 127 14.13 -6.40 -11.16
C LEU A 127 15.41 -6.90 -11.81
N LEU A 128 16.53 -6.87 -11.08
CA LEU A 128 17.83 -7.32 -11.56
C LEU A 128 18.13 -8.79 -11.21
N GLU A 129 17.23 -9.47 -10.53
CA GLU A 129 17.37 -10.89 -10.26
C GLU A 129 17.29 -11.68 -11.58
N GLU A 130 18.14 -12.69 -11.69
CA GLU A 130 18.09 -13.63 -12.80
C GLU A 130 17.23 -14.83 -12.50
#